data_463172a1733dc21d2a82d06f829f3b19
#
_entry.id   463172a1733dc21d2a82d06f829f3b19
#
_cell.length_a   1.000
_cell.length_b   1.000
_cell.length_c   1.000
_cell.angle_alpha   90.00
_cell.angle_beta   90.00
_cell.angle_gamma   90.00
#
_symmetry.space_group_name_H-M   'P 1'
#
loop_
_entity.id
_entity.type
_entity.pdbx_description
1 polymer ?
#
loop_
_entity_poly.entity_id
_entity_poly.type
_entity_poly.pdbx_seq_one_letter_code
_entity_poly.pdbx_strand_id
1 'polypeptide(L)'
;GQSGAVEVSEDGRTAWKDSNYLGNVCGMGIVLAYNVLVNNLYTNKKFKYLCLLTVIVGVMMIVLNASRGAFLSMTVAITIITLFARIKTISKFGIVIAVSLSVVTMYSLGLFEVLEERVMSDDGTGNARTIIWAAKLDAYSHLSLLEKVFGSGYRKGFELAIPGGFGFHCDYIAWLVDYGIVGLLFFISLLIYPLK
;
A
#
# COMPACT_ATOMS: atom_id res chain seq x y z
N GLY A 1 10.75 26.88 -10.75
CA GLY A 1 11.47 25.63 -10.65
C GLY A 1 11.86 25.39 -9.20
N GLN A 2 11.09 24.59 -8.45
CA GLN A 2 11.55 24.10 -7.15
C GLN A 2 12.45 22.90 -7.43
N SER A 3 13.73 23.04 -7.08
CA SER A 3 14.70 21.97 -7.07
C SER A 3 14.19 20.85 -6.14
N GLY A 4 14.15 19.62 -6.63
CA GLY A 4 13.80 18.44 -5.84
C GLY A 4 14.91 18.10 -4.83
N ALA A 5 15.10 18.96 -3.83
CA ALA A 5 15.94 18.65 -2.70
C ALA A 5 15.20 17.60 -1.85
N VAL A 6 15.91 16.53 -1.52
CA VAL A 6 15.48 15.54 -0.53
C VAL A 6 15.48 16.28 0.82
N GLU A 7 14.31 16.73 1.26
CA GLU A 7 14.16 17.25 2.61
C GLU A 7 14.15 16.08 3.58
N VAL A 8 15.14 16.01 4.44
CA VAL A 8 15.12 15.12 5.62
C VAL A 8 14.18 15.80 6.61
N SER A 9 13.02 15.21 6.86
CA SER A 9 12.10 15.69 7.90
C SER A 9 12.78 15.56 9.28
N GLU A 10 12.38 16.40 10.24
CA GLU A 10 12.95 16.42 11.61
C GLU A 10 12.89 15.05 12.31
N ASP A 11 12.07 14.13 11.82
CA ASP A 11 11.93 12.76 12.28
C ASP A 11 12.83 11.74 11.54
N GLY A 12 13.87 12.19 10.86
CA GLY A 12 14.89 11.35 10.24
C GLY A 12 14.48 10.65 8.93
N ARG A 13 13.30 10.99 8.39
CA ARG A 13 12.83 10.41 7.13
C ARG A 13 13.46 11.09 5.94
N THR A 14 14.04 10.32 5.04
CA THR A 14 14.28 10.78 3.66
C THR A 14 12.92 10.88 2.98
N ALA A 15 12.24 11.99 3.14
CA ALA A 15 10.89 12.14 2.62
C ALA A 15 10.93 12.58 1.16
N TRP A 16 10.71 11.66 0.26
CA TRP A 16 9.87 11.98 -0.87
C TRP A 16 8.50 12.35 -0.29
N LYS A 17 7.92 13.41 -0.78
CA LYS A 17 6.77 14.15 -0.26
C LYS A 17 5.56 13.31 0.22
N ASP A 18 5.53 12.00 -0.09
CA ASP A 18 4.55 11.03 0.39
C ASP A 18 5.18 9.63 0.53
N SER A 19 5.57 9.28 1.74
CA SER A 19 6.18 7.98 2.05
C SER A 19 5.25 6.78 1.73
N ASN A 20 3.93 6.97 1.83
CA ASN A 20 2.97 5.91 1.55
C ASN A 20 2.84 5.68 0.04
N TYR A 21 2.85 6.77 -0.76
CA TYR A 21 2.81 6.64 -2.22
C TYR A 21 4.03 5.89 -2.74
N LEU A 22 5.23 6.32 -2.34
CA LEU A 22 6.46 5.62 -2.74
C LEU A 22 6.49 4.18 -2.26
N GLY A 23 6.07 3.92 -1.01
CA GLY A 23 5.96 2.57 -0.48
C GLY A 23 5.04 1.68 -1.31
N ASN A 24 3.88 2.18 -1.71
CA ASN A 24 2.94 1.43 -2.55
C ASN A 24 3.49 1.13 -3.94
N VAL A 25 4.14 2.10 -4.59
CA VAL A 25 4.78 1.89 -5.92
C VAL A 25 5.88 0.83 -5.81
N CYS A 26 6.74 0.92 -4.81
CA CYS A 26 7.76 -0.09 -4.55
C CYS A 26 7.14 -1.46 -4.26
N GLY A 27 6.09 -1.52 -3.44
CA GLY A 27 5.35 -2.75 -3.13
C GLY A 27 4.80 -3.44 -4.37
N MET A 28 4.16 -2.68 -5.27
CA MET A 28 3.69 -3.22 -6.56
C MET A 28 4.85 -3.77 -7.41
N GLY A 29 5.95 -3.02 -7.52
CA GLY A 29 7.14 -3.45 -8.25
C GLY A 29 7.72 -4.75 -7.71
N ILE A 30 7.82 -4.87 -6.37
CA ILE A 30 8.30 -6.09 -5.70
C ILE A 30 7.38 -7.27 -6.00
N VAL A 31 6.06 -7.11 -5.83
CA VAL A 31 5.07 -8.18 -6.02
C VAL A 31 5.10 -8.69 -7.46
N LEU A 32 5.16 -7.80 -8.44
CA LEU A 32 5.27 -8.17 -9.86
C LEU A 32 6.59 -8.89 -10.15
N ALA A 33 7.72 -8.34 -9.72
CA ALA A 33 9.04 -8.93 -9.92
C ALA A 33 9.16 -10.30 -9.24
N TYR A 34 8.64 -10.43 -8.01
CA TYR A 34 8.60 -11.68 -7.28
C TYR A 34 7.75 -12.74 -7.98
N ASN A 35 6.57 -12.37 -8.48
CA ASN A 35 5.72 -13.29 -9.25
C ASN A 35 6.43 -13.82 -10.50
N VAL A 36 7.13 -12.94 -11.23
CA VAL A 36 7.95 -13.34 -12.38
C VAL A 36 9.05 -14.33 -11.99
N LEU A 37 9.74 -14.06 -10.88
CA LEU A 37 10.83 -14.92 -10.40
C LEU A 37 10.34 -16.30 -9.94
N VAL A 38 9.31 -16.36 -9.10
CA VAL A 38 8.84 -17.59 -8.48
C VAL A 38 8.15 -18.52 -9.48
N ASN A 39 7.47 -17.96 -10.48
CA ASN A 39 6.80 -18.73 -11.53
C ASN A 39 7.67 -18.90 -12.80
N ASN A 40 8.94 -18.50 -12.76
CA ASN A 40 9.90 -18.58 -13.87
C ASN A 40 9.40 -17.95 -15.18
N LEU A 41 8.70 -16.80 -15.08
CA LEU A 41 8.13 -16.10 -16.23
C LEU A 41 9.14 -15.18 -16.96
N TYR A 42 10.41 -15.21 -16.58
CA TYR A 42 11.44 -14.41 -17.22
C TYR A 42 11.94 -15.03 -18.54
N THR A 43 12.11 -14.20 -19.56
CA THR A 43 12.52 -14.60 -20.90
C THR A 43 14.04 -14.80 -21.04
N ASN A 44 14.84 -14.12 -20.22
CA ASN A 44 16.30 -14.19 -20.27
C ASN A 44 16.93 -13.90 -18.88
N LYS A 45 18.22 -14.20 -18.76
CA LYS A 45 18.97 -14.02 -17.50
C LYS A 45 19.04 -12.54 -17.06
N LYS A 46 19.15 -11.60 -18.01
CA LYS A 46 19.21 -10.16 -17.69
C LYS A 46 17.91 -9.70 -17.02
N PHE A 47 16.77 -10.11 -17.57
CA PHE A 47 15.47 -9.80 -16.99
C PHE A 47 15.27 -10.44 -15.62
N LYS A 48 15.76 -11.69 -15.43
CA LYS A 48 15.80 -12.32 -14.09
C LYS A 48 16.57 -11.49 -13.07
N TYR A 49 17.77 -11.01 -13.40
CA TYR A 49 18.58 -10.19 -12.52
C TYR A 49 17.94 -8.82 -12.26
N LEU A 50 17.28 -8.23 -13.26
CA LEU A 50 16.52 -6.99 -13.07
C LEU A 50 15.39 -7.19 -12.05
N CYS A 51 14.60 -8.26 -12.18
CA CYS A 51 13.56 -8.59 -11.20
C CYS A 51 14.13 -8.78 -9.79
N LEU A 52 15.26 -9.49 -9.66
CA LEU A 52 15.92 -9.68 -8.37
C LEU A 52 16.36 -8.34 -7.76
N LEU A 53 16.98 -7.48 -8.57
CA LEU A 53 17.39 -6.14 -8.15
C LEU A 53 16.17 -5.30 -7.71
N THR A 54 15.05 -5.36 -8.46
CA THR A 54 13.80 -4.68 -8.12
C THR A 54 13.28 -5.11 -6.75
N VAL A 55 13.32 -6.42 -6.45
CA VAL A 55 12.89 -6.93 -5.13
C VAL A 55 13.81 -6.39 -4.03
N ILE A 56 15.13 -6.48 -4.20
CA ILE A 56 16.10 -6.06 -3.17
C ILE A 56 15.97 -4.55 -2.90
N VAL A 57 16.06 -3.74 -3.95
CA VAL A 57 16.00 -2.28 -3.83
C VAL A 57 14.63 -1.82 -3.32
N GLY A 58 13.55 -2.44 -3.83
CA GLY A 58 12.19 -2.12 -3.40
C GLY A 58 11.96 -2.40 -1.92
N VAL A 59 12.44 -3.55 -1.39
CA VAL A 59 12.33 -3.87 0.05
C VAL A 59 13.10 -2.84 0.88
N MET A 60 14.34 -2.51 0.49
CA MET A 60 15.12 -1.45 1.15
C MET A 60 14.36 -0.12 1.18
N MET A 61 13.76 0.28 0.06
CA MET A 61 13.00 1.52 -0.03
C MET A 61 11.75 1.52 0.86
N ILE A 62 11.02 0.40 0.98
CA ILE A 62 9.85 0.30 1.88
C ILE A 62 10.27 0.45 3.34
N VAL A 63 11.38 -0.19 3.74
CA VAL A 63 11.90 -0.11 5.11
C VAL A 63 12.35 1.31 5.43
N LEU A 64 13.19 1.91 4.57
CA LEU A 64 13.70 3.29 4.75
C LEU A 64 12.58 4.33 4.81
N ASN A 65 11.49 4.13 4.07
CA ASN A 65 10.32 5.02 4.10
C ASN A 65 9.36 4.72 5.26
N ALA A 66 9.60 3.65 6.04
CA ALA A 66 8.76 3.22 7.16
C ALA A 66 7.26 3.16 6.82
N SER A 67 6.93 2.69 5.59
CA SER A 67 5.55 2.57 5.12
C SER A 67 4.91 1.27 5.59
N ARG A 68 4.24 1.31 6.76
CA ARG A 68 3.58 0.13 7.38
C ARG A 68 2.57 -0.54 6.44
N GLY A 69 1.74 0.26 5.79
CA GLY A 69 0.71 -0.24 4.87
C GLY A 69 1.30 -0.96 3.66
N ALA A 70 2.35 -0.39 3.04
CA ALA A 70 3.04 -1.01 1.92
C ALA A 70 3.76 -2.29 2.34
N PHE A 71 4.40 -2.30 3.51
CA PHE A 71 5.07 -3.49 4.04
C PHE A 71 4.08 -4.63 4.29
N LEU A 72 2.95 -4.35 4.93
CA LEU A 72 1.91 -5.34 5.21
C LEU A 72 1.30 -5.90 3.92
N SER A 73 0.88 -5.01 2.99
CA SER A 73 0.24 -5.43 1.73
C SER A 73 1.20 -6.23 0.84
N MET A 74 2.47 -5.84 0.77
CA MET A 74 3.52 -6.59 0.09
C MET A 74 3.69 -7.99 0.69
N THR A 75 3.77 -8.09 2.03
CA THR A 75 3.95 -9.37 2.73
C THR A 75 2.78 -10.31 2.46
N VAL A 76 1.55 -9.81 2.55
CA VAL A 76 0.34 -10.59 2.23
C VAL A 76 0.37 -11.06 0.77
N ALA A 77 0.68 -10.16 -0.18
CA ALA A 77 0.72 -10.51 -1.60
C ALA A 77 1.80 -11.57 -1.91
N ILE A 78 3.00 -11.43 -1.35
CA ILE A 78 4.09 -12.42 -1.50
C ILE A 78 3.66 -13.78 -0.93
N THR A 79 3.00 -13.78 0.23
CA THR A 79 2.50 -15.02 0.85
C THR A 79 1.49 -15.71 -0.05
N ILE A 80 0.50 -14.98 -0.56
CA ILE A 80 -0.51 -15.50 -1.48
C ILE A 80 0.16 -16.07 -2.75
N ILE A 81 1.04 -15.31 -3.39
CA ILE A 81 1.75 -15.77 -4.59
C ILE A 81 2.54 -17.03 -4.31
N THR A 82 3.24 -17.13 -3.17
CA THR A 82 4.03 -18.30 -2.78
C THR A 82 3.15 -19.55 -2.58
N LEU A 83 1.99 -19.37 -1.93
CA LEU A 83 1.04 -20.48 -1.69
C LEU A 83 0.51 -21.06 -3.02
N PHE A 84 0.15 -20.19 -3.97
CA PHE A 84 -0.41 -20.58 -5.26
C PHE A 84 0.65 -20.84 -6.35
N ALA A 85 1.93 -20.51 -6.13
CA ALA A 85 3.00 -20.78 -7.08
C ALA A 85 3.14 -22.27 -7.40
N ARG A 86 3.40 -22.58 -8.67
CA ARG A 86 3.62 -23.94 -9.15
C ARG A 86 5.04 -24.45 -8.88
N ILE A 87 5.53 -24.27 -7.67
CA ILE A 87 6.85 -24.73 -7.23
C ILE A 87 6.73 -25.86 -6.23
N LYS A 88 7.81 -26.63 -6.06
CA LYS A 88 7.85 -27.74 -5.09
C LYS A 88 7.61 -27.21 -3.67
N THR A 89 6.87 -27.99 -2.87
CA THR A 89 6.55 -27.62 -1.48
C THR A 89 7.80 -27.31 -0.65
N ILE A 90 8.87 -28.06 -0.83
CA ILE A 90 10.16 -27.81 -0.16
C ILE A 90 10.72 -26.42 -0.50
N SER A 91 10.55 -25.99 -1.76
CA SER A 91 10.99 -24.64 -2.18
C SER A 91 10.15 -23.54 -1.53
N LYS A 92 8.85 -23.78 -1.29
CA LYS A 92 7.98 -22.83 -0.56
C LYS A 92 8.47 -22.64 0.87
N PHE A 93 8.79 -23.73 1.56
CA PHE A 93 9.38 -23.65 2.91
C PHE A 93 10.71 -22.93 2.89
N GLY A 94 11.59 -23.21 1.92
CA GLY A 94 12.86 -22.50 1.77
C GLY A 94 12.68 -20.99 1.59
N ILE A 95 11.70 -20.56 0.80
CA ILE A 95 11.38 -19.13 0.62
C ILE A 95 10.89 -18.53 1.94
N VAL A 96 9.96 -19.19 2.63
CA VAL A 96 9.45 -18.69 3.92
C VAL A 96 10.59 -18.55 4.94
N ILE A 97 11.47 -19.55 5.06
CA ILE A 97 12.63 -19.49 5.95
C ILE A 97 13.56 -18.32 5.55
N ALA A 98 13.88 -18.18 4.25
CA ALA A 98 14.76 -17.12 3.77
C ALA A 98 14.17 -15.71 4.05
N VAL A 99 12.87 -15.52 3.83
CA VAL A 99 12.19 -14.26 4.14
C VAL A 99 12.20 -14.01 5.65
N SER A 100 11.89 -15.02 6.47
CA SER A 100 11.90 -14.89 7.93
C SER A 100 13.30 -14.51 8.45
N LEU A 101 14.34 -15.19 7.97
CA LEU A 101 15.73 -14.87 8.34
C LEU A 101 16.10 -13.46 7.91
N SER A 102 15.71 -13.03 6.71
CA SER A 102 15.95 -11.66 6.24
C SER A 102 15.29 -10.62 7.14
N VAL A 103 14.03 -10.84 7.55
CA VAL A 103 13.31 -9.96 8.47
C VAL A 103 14.03 -9.90 9.83
N VAL A 104 14.40 -11.05 10.39
CA VAL A 104 15.14 -11.11 11.68
C VAL A 104 16.47 -10.37 11.57
N THR A 105 17.22 -10.57 10.49
CA THR A 105 18.49 -9.87 10.27
C THR A 105 18.29 -8.36 10.16
N MET A 106 17.29 -7.91 9.39
CA MET A 106 16.98 -6.48 9.25
C MET A 106 16.56 -5.88 10.61
N TYR A 107 15.78 -6.61 11.41
CA TYR A 107 15.42 -6.20 12.77
C TYR A 107 16.67 -6.06 13.65
N SER A 108 17.54 -7.06 13.65
CA SER A 108 18.79 -7.04 14.42
C SER A 108 19.76 -5.92 14.03
N LEU A 109 19.66 -5.42 12.79
CA LEU A 109 20.44 -4.27 12.30
C LEU A 109 19.79 -2.92 12.59
N GLY A 110 18.66 -2.89 13.33
CA GLY A 110 17.96 -1.65 13.67
C GLY A 110 17.20 -1.00 12.50
N LEU A 111 17.10 -1.67 11.36
CA LEU A 111 16.44 -1.10 10.16
C LEU A 111 14.92 -0.90 10.33
N PHE A 112 14.34 -1.47 11.39
CA PHE A 112 12.92 -1.34 11.72
C PHE A 112 12.64 -0.30 12.81
N GLU A 113 13.64 0.34 13.41
CA GLU A 113 13.46 1.29 14.53
C GLU A 113 12.43 2.38 14.19
N VAL A 114 12.58 3.03 13.03
CA VAL A 114 11.65 4.07 12.58
C VAL A 114 10.23 3.51 12.32
N LEU A 115 10.13 2.25 11.88
CA LEU A 115 8.86 1.57 11.70
C LEU A 115 8.21 1.23 13.05
N GLU A 116 9.02 0.78 14.01
CA GLU A 116 8.61 0.43 15.36
C GLU A 116 8.15 1.66 16.15
N GLU A 117 8.91 2.76 16.12
CA GLU A 117 8.49 4.04 16.70
C GLU A 117 7.13 4.50 16.17
N ARG A 118 6.89 4.36 14.88
CA ARG A 118 5.60 4.68 14.28
C ARG A 118 4.46 3.76 14.71
N VAL A 119 4.75 2.49 14.96
CA VAL A 119 3.74 1.54 15.48
C VAL A 119 3.44 1.87 16.94
N MET A 120 4.49 2.15 17.73
CA MET A 120 4.35 2.48 19.15
C MET A 120 3.68 3.85 19.40
N SER A 121 3.94 4.83 18.52
CA SER A 121 3.32 6.17 18.60
C SER A 121 1.90 6.24 18.05
N ASP A 122 1.38 5.15 17.48
CA ASP A 122 0.02 5.10 16.94
C ASP A 122 -0.96 4.89 18.12
N ASP A 123 -1.81 5.87 18.35
CA ASP A 123 -2.86 5.85 19.39
C ASP A 123 -4.07 4.96 19.00
N GLY A 124 -3.95 4.13 17.98
CA GLY A 124 -5.02 3.29 17.43
C GLY A 124 -5.97 4.01 16.47
N THR A 125 -5.77 5.31 16.24
CA THR A 125 -6.59 6.08 15.28
C THR A 125 -6.12 5.94 13.84
N GLY A 126 -5.04 5.19 13.59
CA GLY A 126 -4.46 5.03 12.27
C GLY A 126 -4.02 6.35 11.64
N ASN A 127 -3.38 7.25 12.42
CA ASN A 127 -3.03 8.63 12.02
C ASN A 127 -4.27 9.47 11.68
N ALA A 128 -5.27 9.48 12.55
CA ALA A 128 -6.56 10.15 12.40
C ALA A 128 -7.44 9.63 11.23
N ARG A 129 -7.06 8.55 10.57
CA ARG A 129 -7.84 7.99 9.44
C ARG A 129 -9.24 7.56 9.86
N THR A 130 -9.36 6.88 11.01
CA THR A 130 -10.65 6.45 11.54
C THR A 130 -11.58 7.63 11.81
N ILE A 131 -11.05 8.76 12.30
CA ILE A 131 -11.80 9.99 12.53
C ILE A 131 -12.24 10.59 11.18
N ILE A 132 -11.32 10.65 10.20
CA ILE A 132 -11.63 11.14 8.85
C ILE A 132 -12.70 10.27 8.20
N TRP A 133 -12.59 8.94 8.28
CA TRP A 133 -13.57 8.02 7.69
C TRP A 133 -14.94 8.13 8.36
N ALA A 134 -14.99 8.21 9.69
CA ALA A 134 -16.24 8.41 10.41
C ALA A 134 -16.92 9.72 10.00
N ALA A 135 -16.18 10.82 9.95
CA ALA A 135 -16.73 12.12 9.52
C ALA A 135 -17.21 12.12 8.06
N LYS A 136 -16.49 11.42 7.15
CA LYS A 136 -16.91 11.32 5.74
C LYS A 136 -18.14 10.43 5.57
N LEU A 137 -18.24 9.33 6.31
CA LEU A 137 -19.42 8.45 6.30
C LEU A 137 -20.63 9.14 6.94
N ASP A 138 -20.41 9.92 8.00
CA ASP A 138 -21.46 10.74 8.60
C ASP A 138 -22.00 11.76 7.59
N ALA A 139 -21.11 12.53 6.95
CA ALA A 139 -21.51 13.47 5.89
C ALA A 139 -22.25 12.78 4.74
N TYR A 140 -21.79 11.59 4.31
CA TYR A 140 -22.49 10.77 3.31
C TYR A 140 -23.91 10.39 3.78
N SER A 141 -24.11 10.09 5.06
CA SER A 141 -25.43 9.73 5.61
C SER A 141 -26.46 10.86 5.48
N HIS A 142 -26.01 12.12 5.41
CA HIS A 142 -26.84 13.30 5.27
C HIS A 142 -27.09 13.73 3.81
N LEU A 143 -26.46 13.08 2.83
CA LEU A 143 -26.72 13.35 1.42
C LEU A 143 -28.14 12.96 1.00
N SER A 144 -28.64 13.59 -0.06
CA SER A 144 -29.92 13.20 -0.69
C SER A 144 -29.88 11.76 -1.23
N LEU A 145 -31.02 11.13 -1.42
CA LEU A 145 -31.12 9.77 -1.95
C LEU A 145 -30.42 9.64 -3.32
N LEU A 146 -30.56 10.63 -4.19
CA LEU A 146 -29.92 10.64 -5.50
C LEU A 146 -28.39 10.70 -5.38
N GLU A 147 -27.87 11.55 -4.50
CA GLU A 147 -26.42 11.64 -4.24
C GLU A 147 -25.89 10.37 -3.58
N LYS A 148 -26.66 9.69 -2.72
CA LYS A 148 -26.26 8.39 -2.16
C LYS A 148 -26.14 7.31 -3.24
N VAL A 149 -27.01 7.33 -4.24
CA VAL A 149 -27.01 6.33 -5.31
C VAL A 149 -25.97 6.65 -6.37
N PHE A 150 -25.88 7.90 -6.84
CA PHE A 150 -25.06 8.30 -7.98
C PHE A 150 -23.83 9.12 -7.62
N GLY A 151 -23.68 9.50 -6.35
CA GLY A 151 -22.56 10.27 -5.83
C GLY A 151 -22.82 11.78 -5.83
N SER A 152 -22.02 12.48 -5.04
CA SER A 152 -22.06 13.95 -4.95
C SER A 152 -21.22 14.66 -6.03
N GLY A 153 -20.47 13.89 -6.82
CA GLY A 153 -19.58 14.35 -7.88
C GLY A 153 -18.11 14.23 -7.54
N TYR A 154 -17.27 14.16 -8.58
CA TYR A 154 -15.82 13.98 -8.46
C TYR A 154 -15.19 15.01 -7.53
N ARG A 155 -14.43 14.54 -6.56
CA ARG A 155 -13.70 15.31 -5.52
C ARG A 155 -14.58 16.16 -4.58
N LYS A 156 -15.90 16.17 -4.70
CA LYS A 156 -16.75 16.88 -3.73
C LYS A 156 -16.64 16.29 -2.33
N GLY A 157 -16.34 15.02 -2.21
CA GLY A 157 -16.06 14.40 -0.94
C GLY A 157 -14.86 14.99 -0.18
N PHE A 158 -13.92 15.69 -0.85
CA PHE A 158 -12.85 16.43 -0.18
C PHE A 158 -13.39 17.63 0.62
N GLU A 159 -14.43 18.28 0.13
CA GLU A 159 -15.05 19.44 0.76
C GLU A 159 -16.03 19.06 1.86
N LEU A 160 -16.53 17.80 1.84
CA LEU A 160 -17.48 17.32 2.82
C LEU A 160 -16.81 17.03 4.16
N ALA A 161 -17.44 17.47 5.22
CA ALA A 161 -17.23 17.12 6.63
C ALA A 161 -15.98 17.70 7.32
N ILE A 162 -14.89 18.02 6.64
CA ILE A 162 -13.67 18.52 7.30
C ILE A 162 -13.15 19.74 6.58
N PRO A 163 -13.16 20.94 7.21
CA PRO A 163 -12.50 22.12 6.67
C PRO A 163 -11.01 21.86 6.47
N GLY A 164 -10.47 22.21 5.28
CA GLY A 164 -9.06 22.00 4.96
C GLY A 164 -8.77 20.86 3.99
N GLY A 165 -9.80 20.15 3.51
CA GLY A 165 -9.66 19.25 2.36
C GLY A 165 -8.81 18.01 2.58
N PHE A 166 -8.93 17.35 3.73
CA PHE A 166 -8.24 16.08 3.98
C PHE A 166 -8.71 15.00 3.01
N GLY A 167 -7.76 14.31 2.39
CA GLY A 167 -8.02 13.16 1.53
C GLY A 167 -8.71 12.02 2.28
N PHE A 168 -9.41 11.15 1.55
CA PHE A 168 -10.09 10.00 2.15
C PHE A 168 -9.12 8.97 2.72
N HIS A 169 -7.92 8.83 2.15
CA HIS A 169 -6.98 7.75 2.46
C HIS A 169 -7.60 6.34 2.41
N CYS A 170 -8.74 6.21 1.73
CA CYS A 170 -9.47 4.97 1.51
C CYS A 170 -10.28 5.10 0.22
N ASP A 171 -9.91 4.34 -0.80
CA ASP A 171 -10.54 4.40 -2.12
C ASP A 171 -12.00 3.96 -2.08
N TYR A 172 -12.36 2.98 -1.25
CA TYR A 172 -13.75 2.53 -1.12
C TYR A 172 -14.67 3.66 -0.63
N ILE A 173 -14.23 4.44 0.36
CA ILE A 173 -15.00 5.59 0.87
C ILE A 173 -15.02 6.70 -0.17
N ALA A 174 -13.90 6.96 -0.86
CA ALA A 174 -13.84 7.94 -1.93
C ALA A 174 -14.84 7.61 -3.05
N TRP A 175 -14.84 6.36 -3.53
CA TRP A 175 -15.78 5.91 -4.56
C TRP A 175 -17.22 5.98 -4.10
N LEU A 176 -17.50 5.63 -2.83
CA LEU A 176 -18.85 5.72 -2.26
C LEU A 176 -19.37 7.17 -2.21
N VAL A 177 -18.53 8.11 -1.78
CA VAL A 177 -18.95 9.51 -1.63
C VAL A 177 -19.01 10.23 -2.98
N ASP A 178 -18.00 10.07 -3.82
CA ASP A 178 -17.90 10.78 -5.09
C ASP A 178 -18.86 10.22 -6.14
N TYR A 179 -19.06 8.89 -6.20
CA TYR A 179 -19.82 8.20 -7.26
C TYR A 179 -21.00 7.36 -6.75
N GLY A 180 -21.28 7.42 -5.46
CA GLY A 180 -22.39 6.71 -4.83
C GLY A 180 -22.24 5.19 -4.78
N ILE A 181 -23.31 4.51 -4.41
CA ILE A 181 -23.36 3.05 -4.37
C ILE A 181 -23.08 2.44 -5.74
N VAL A 182 -23.58 3.05 -6.80
CA VAL A 182 -23.36 2.57 -8.18
C VAL A 182 -21.87 2.59 -8.53
N GLY A 183 -21.18 3.70 -8.22
CA GLY A 183 -19.74 3.82 -8.46
C GLY A 183 -18.93 2.86 -7.61
N LEU A 184 -19.27 2.68 -6.34
CA LEU A 184 -18.61 1.71 -5.47
C LEU A 184 -18.74 0.27 -5.98
N LEU A 185 -19.96 -0.14 -6.40
CA LEU A 185 -20.19 -1.47 -6.98
C LEU A 185 -19.40 -1.68 -8.26
N PHE A 186 -19.33 -0.65 -9.11
CA PHE A 186 -18.49 -0.68 -10.31
C PHE A 186 -17.01 -0.85 -9.96
N PHE A 187 -16.49 -0.08 -9.02
CA PHE A 187 -15.11 -0.20 -8.54
C PHE A 187 -14.81 -1.61 -8.01
N ILE A 188 -15.69 -2.16 -7.14
CA ILE A 188 -15.53 -3.53 -6.63
C ILE A 188 -15.55 -4.55 -7.76
N SER A 189 -16.42 -4.37 -8.77
CA SER A 189 -16.48 -5.27 -9.92
C SER A 189 -15.18 -5.29 -10.72
N LEU A 190 -14.51 -4.14 -10.88
CA LEU A 190 -13.20 -4.04 -11.53
C LEU A 190 -12.11 -4.78 -10.75
N LEU A 191 -12.19 -4.82 -9.41
CA LEU A 191 -11.23 -5.55 -8.58
C LEU A 191 -11.44 -7.08 -8.63
N ILE A 192 -12.71 -7.52 -8.76
CA ILE A 192 -13.06 -8.94 -8.75
C ILE A 192 -12.92 -9.57 -10.15
N TYR A 193 -13.20 -8.81 -11.21
CA TYR A 193 -13.21 -9.32 -12.59
C TYR A 193 -11.91 -10.05 -13.01
N PRO A 194 -10.70 -9.55 -12.69
CA PRO A 194 -9.45 -10.21 -13.06
C PRO A 194 -9.17 -11.49 -12.28
N LEU A 195 -9.96 -11.83 -11.24
CA LEU A 195 -9.76 -13.01 -10.39
C LEU A 195 -10.48 -14.26 -10.95
N LYS A 196 -11.23 -14.13 -12.04
CA LYS A 196 -11.86 -15.24 -12.77
C LYS A 196 -10.92 -15.82 -13.80
#